data_e038ee4bfacbba5103e423355ec58b58
#
_entry.id   e038ee4bfacbba5103e423355ec58b58
#
_cell.length_a   1.000
_cell.length_b   1.000
_cell.length_c   1.000
_cell.angle_alpha   90.00
_cell.angle_beta   90.00
_cell.angle_gamma   90.00
#
_symmetry.space_group_name_H-M   'P 1'
#
loop_
_entity.id
_entity.type
_entity.pdbx_description
1 polymer ?
#
loop_
_entity_poly.entity_id
_entity_poly.type
_entity_poly.pdbx_seq_one_letter_code
_entity_poly.pdbx_strand_id
1 'polypeptide(L)'
;VRTLCRNRAAGRVVALTFDDGPDPEMTPRVLDQLRERGVRATFFLVGAKAERHPELVRRIAAEGHDTGIHTWEHAAGFPMRSSRAMTADILRCRESLRRIAGVETHLFRPPFGVTNPMVAQAVKRTQSRCIGWSVRSFDTLLHRSREAVAERIARRLGDGKVILLHDDRPSADRLLRLVLDDLKRRGYGTATVCELFKIEKP
;
A
#
# COMPACT_ATOMS: atom_id res chain seq x y z
N VAL A 1 7.95 2.52 17.78
CA VAL A 1 7.99 1.70 16.55
C VAL A 1 8.61 2.51 15.44
N ARG A 2 9.58 1.93 14.73
CA ARG A 2 10.17 2.55 13.54
C ARG A 2 9.21 2.37 12.35
N THR A 3 8.81 3.46 11.73
CA THR A 3 8.02 3.44 10.48
C THR A 3 8.98 3.47 9.29
N LEU A 4 8.83 2.50 8.39
CA LEU A 4 9.65 2.38 7.19
C LEU A 4 9.04 3.23 6.07
N CYS A 5 9.71 4.31 5.66
CA CYS A 5 9.22 5.25 4.65
C CYS A 5 10.17 5.37 3.44
N ARG A 6 11.42 4.95 3.58
CA ARG A 6 12.45 5.11 2.56
C ARG A 6 13.65 4.20 2.84
N ASN A 7 14.23 3.61 1.78
CA ASN A 7 15.52 2.91 1.82
C ASN A 7 16.50 3.53 0.82
N ARG A 8 17.33 4.48 1.24
CA ARG A 8 18.28 5.18 0.36
C ARG A 8 19.29 4.23 -0.29
N ALA A 9 19.64 3.12 0.36
CA ALA A 9 20.59 2.14 -0.16
C ALA A 9 20.06 1.35 -1.37
N ALA A 10 18.74 1.44 -1.66
CA ALA A 10 18.14 0.82 -2.83
C ALA A 10 18.46 1.55 -4.16
N GLY A 11 19.10 2.72 -4.11
CA GLY A 11 19.39 3.50 -5.30
C GLY A 11 18.13 3.98 -6.03
N ARG A 12 18.18 4.06 -7.34
CA ARG A 12 17.08 4.56 -8.20
C ARG A 12 15.92 3.56 -8.33
N VAL A 13 15.45 3.07 -7.19
CA VAL A 13 14.29 2.16 -7.07
C VAL A 13 13.26 2.80 -6.14
N VAL A 14 11.98 2.68 -6.47
CA VAL A 14 10.86 3.15 -5.65
C VAL A 14 9.86 2.02 -5.40
N ALA A 15 9.13 2.08 -4.28
CA ALA A 15 7.98 1.21 -4.05
C ALA A 15 6.69 1.96 -4.35
N LEU A 16 5.87 1.39 -5.25
CA LEU A 16 4.50 1.83 -5.46
C LEU A 16 3.62 1.12 -4.44
N THR A 17 2.82 1.89 -3.70
CA THR A 17 1.92 1.34 -2.68
C THR A 17 0.52 1.89 -2.86
N PHE A 18 -0.48 1.02 -2.73
CA PHE A 18 -1.89 1.34 -2.86
C PHE A 18 -2.60 1.08 -1.54
N ASP A 19 -3.37 2.04 -1.07
CA ASP A 19 -4.17 1.96 0.13
C ASP A 19 -5.67 1.90 -0.22
N ASP A 20 -6.49 1.54 0.76
CA ASP A 20 -7.95 1.55 0.76
C ASP A 20 -8.66 0.47 -0.07
N GLY A 21 -7.97 -0.27 -0.93
CA GLY A 21 -8.54 -1.38 -1.72
C GLY A 21 -8.91 -2.64 -0.90
N PRO A 22 -9.41 -3.69 -1.57
CA PRO A 22 -9.69 -3.74 -2.99
C PRO A 22 -10.99 -3.03 -3.36
N ASP A 23 -11.04 -2.48 -4.56
CA ASP A 23 -12.22 -1.89 -5.18
C ASP A 23 -12.60 -2.71 -6.44
N PRO A 24 -13.89 -3.07 -6.63
CA PRO A 24 -14.29 -3.97 -7.71
C PRO A 24 -14.09 -3.40 -9.13
N GLU A 25 -14.06 -2.06 -9.27
CA GLU A 25 -13.89 -1.42 -10.58
C GLU A 25 -12.44 -0.99 -10.84
N MET A 26 -11.81 -0.36 -9.87
CA MET A 26 -10.51 0.27 -10.07
C MET A 26 -9.33 -0.67 -9.81
N THR A 27 -9.40 -1.53 -8.78
CA THR A 27 -8.28 -2.46 -8.51
C THR A 27 -7.96 -3.36 -9.71
N PRO A 28 -8.95 -3.95 -10.46
CA PRO A 28 -8.65 -4.72 -11.67
C PRO A 28 -7.90 -3.92 -12.73
N ARG A 29 -8.30 -2.66 -12.97
CA ARG A 29 -7.66 -1.78 -13.96
C ARG A 29 -6.23 -1.40 -13.56
N VAL A 30 -6.00 -1.17 -12.25
CA VAL A 30 -4.66 -0.94 -11.70
C VAL A 30 -3.78 -2.17 -11.91
N LEU A 31 -4.28 -3.37 -11.61
CA LEU A 31 -3.56 -4.62 -11.81
C LEU A 31 -3.21 -4.86 -13.28
N ASP A 32 -4.15 -4.60 -14.21
CA ASP A 32 -3.89 -4.69 -15.65
C ASP A 32 -2.72 -3.78 -16.07
N GLN A 33 -2.71 -2.52 -15.62
CA GLN A 33 -1.62 -1.58 -15.90
C GLN A 33 -0.27 -2.04 -15.33
N LEU A 34 -0.25 -2.62 -14.12
CA LEU A 34 0.96 -3.17 -13.52
C LEU A 34 1.47 -4.38 -14.30
N ARG A 35 0.58 -5.32 -14.66
CA ARG A 35 0.90 -6.51 -15.42
C ARG A 35 1.45 -6.18 -16.82
N GLU A 36 0.81 -5.27 -17.55
CA GLU A 36 1.26 -4.83 -18.88
C GLU A 36 2.68 -4.27 -18.89
N ARG A 37 3.13 -3.72 -17.78
CA ARG A 37 4.46 -3.12 -17.63
C ARG A 37 5.45 -4.00 -16.86
N GLY A 38 5.05 -5.20 -16.43
CA GLY A 38 5.89 -6.09 -15.63
C GLY A 38 6.27 -5.50 -14.27
N VAL A 39 5.41 -4.67 -13.68
CA VAL A 39 5.67 -3.97 -12.42
C VAL A 39 4.94 -4.65 -11.27
N ARG A 40 5.66 -4.89 -10.17
CA ARG A 40 5.06 -5.34 -8.91
C ARG A 40 4.94 -4.18 -7.93
N ALA A 41 3.90 -4.21 -7.10
CA ALA A 41 3.55 -3.18 -6.13
C ALA A 41 3.16 -3.80 -4.78
N THR A 42 2.78 -2.96 -3.82
CA THR A 42 2.26 -3.41 -2.53
C THR A 42 0.89 -2.81 -2.28
N PHE A 43 -0.08 -3.65 -1.92
CA PHE A 43 -1.46 -3.26 -1.64
C PHE A 43 -1.76 -3.38 -0.15
N PHE A 44 -2.09 -2.28 0.50
CA PHE A 44 -2.56 -2.26 1.89
C PHE A 44 -4.09 -2.34 1.89
N LEU A 45 -4.59 -3.52 2.19
CA LEU A 45 -5.97 -3.91 1.99
C LEU A 45 -6.82 -3.69 3.25
N VAL A 46 -8.03 -3.18 3.05
CA VAL A 46 -9.06 -3.08 4.09
C VAL A 46 -9.75 -4.43 4.24
N GLY A 47 -9.71 -5.03 5.43
CA GLY A 47 -10.17 -6.40 5.68
C GLY A 47 -11.61 -6.64 5.25
N ALA A 48 -12.53 -5.73 5.59
CA ALA A 48 -13.94 -5.84 5.20
C ALA A 48 -14.16 -5.76 3.68
N LYS A 49 -13.32 -5.02 2.94
CA LYS A 49 -13.35 -4.99 1.48
C LYS A 49 -12.75 -6.29 0.90
N ALA A 50 -11.68 -6.80 1.50
CA ALA A 50 -11.07 -8.07 1.10
C ALA A 50 -12.05 -9.25 1.21
N GLU A 51 -12.86 -9.31 2.27
CA GLU A 51 -13.92 -10.32 2.42
C GLU A 51 -15.02 -10.21 1.35
N ARG A 52 -15.33 -9.02 0.89
CA ARG A 52 -16.35 -8.79 -0.16
C ARG A 52 -15.82 -9.11 -1.57
N HIS A 53 -14.51 -9.01 -1.77
CA HIS A 53 -13.86 -9.18 -3.07
C HIS A 53 -12.65 -10.14 -2.96
N PRO A 54 -12.86 -11.38 -2.50
CA PRO A 54 -11.77 -12.33 -2.27
C PRO A 54 -11.02 -12.71 -3.56
N GLU A 55 -11.68 -12.66 -4.71
CA GLU A 55 -11.08 -12.90 -6.02
C GLU A 55 -9.99 -11.88 -6.35
N LEU A 56 -10.18 -10.60 -5.96
CA LEU A 56 -9.19 -9.55 -6.17
C LEU A 56 -7.96 -9.74 -5.27
N VAL A 57 -8.17 -10.14 -4.02
CA VAL A 57 -7.06 -10.45 -3.10
C VAL A 57 -6.21 -11.60 -3.64
N ARG A 58 -6.86 -12.67 -4.14
CA ARG A 58 -6.15 -13.80 -4.78
C ARG A 58 -5.40 -13.34 -6.02
N ARG A 59 -6.00 -12.49 -6.85
CA ARG A 59 -5.36 -11.94 -8.05
C ARG A 59 -4.13 -11.12 -7.69
N ILE A 60 -4.22 -10.21 -6.70
CA ILE A 60 -3.09 -9.41 -6.19
C ILE A 60 -1.92 -10.32 -5.80
N ALA A 61 -2.20 -11.38 -5.02
CA ALA A 61 -1.18 -12.34 -4.59
C ALA A 61 -0.60 -13.16 -5.76
N ALA A 62 -1.46 -13.66 -6.65
CA ALA A 62 -1.05 -14.49 -7.80
C ALA A 62 -0.19 -13.73 -8.81
N GLU A 63 -0.40 -12.42 -8.98
CA GLU A 63 0.42 -11.55 -9.83
C GLU A 63 1.73 -11.11 -9.14
N GLY A 64 2.03 -11.62 -7.94
CA GLY A 64 3.30 -11.42 -7.23
C GLY A 64 3.44 -10.09 -6.51
N HIS A 65 2.34 -9.39 -6.28
CA HIS A 65 2.33 -8.19 -5.46
C HIS A 65 2.45 -8.53 -3.97
N ASP A 66 2.93 -7.57 -3.16
CA ASP A 66 2.83 -7.71 -1.70
C ASP A 66 1.42 -7.31 -1.25
N THR A 67 0.91 -8.03 -0.25
CA THR A 67 -0.27 -7.61 0.50
C THR A 67 0.14 -7.07 1.86
N GLY A 68 -0.55 -6.04 2.33
CA GLY A 68 -0.39 -5.46 3.66
C GLY A 68 -1.76 -5.21 4.30
N ILE A 69 -1.75 -4.96 5.58
CA ILE A 69 -2.94 -4.74 6.41
C ILE A 69 -3.23 -3.25 6.49
N HIS A 70 -4.46 -2.83 6.15
CA HIS A 70 -4.93 -1.44 6.30
C HIS A 70 -6.14 -1.34 7.25
N THR A 71 -6.12 -2.13 8.33
CA THR A 71 -7.20 -2.30 9.31
C THR A 71 -8.42 -3.03 8.74
N TRP A 72 -9.41 -3.30 9.63
CA TRP A 72 -10.61 -4.02 9.22
C TRP A 72 -11.58 -3.15 8.41
N GLU A 73 -11.83 -1.90 8.86
CA GLU A 73 -12.85 -1.02 8.26
C GLU A 73 -12.33 0.37 7.85
N HIS A 74 -11.04 0.67 8.07
CA HIS A 74 -10.47 2.01 7.86
C HIS A 74 -11.26 3.11 8.60
N ALA A 75 -11.71 2.82 9.83
CA ALA A 75 -12.52 3.76 10.61
C ALA A 75 -11.73 5.01 11.02
N ALA A 76 -12.33 6.20 10.90
CA ALA A 76 -11.71 7.47 11.28
C ALA A 76 -11.26 7.50 12.76
N GLY A 77 -12.00 6.81 13.63
CA GLY A 77 -11.67 6.69 15.05
C GLY A 77 -10.60 5.65 15.39
N PHE A 78 -10.02 4.95 14.40
CA PHE A 78 -9.01 3.93 14.67
C PHE A 78 -7.85 4.42 15.54
N PRO A 79 -7.23 5.59 15.30
CA PRO A 79 -6.10 6.07 16.11
C PRO A 79 -6.43 6.35 17.57
N MET A 80 -7.71 6.48 17.91
CA MET A 80 -8.19 6.73 19.29
C MET A 80 -8.59 5.45 20.04
N ARG A 81 -8.54 4.29 19.39
CA ARG A 81 -8.84 3.00 20.02
C ARG A 81 -7.74 2.58 21.00
N SER A 82 -8.07 1.70 21.94
CA SER A 82 -7.07 1.06 22.81
C SER A 82 -6.12 0.18 21.98
N SER A 83 -4.90 0.00 22.45
CA SER A 83 -3.93 -0.87 21.78
C SER A 83 -4.42 -2.33 21.67
N ARG A 84 -5.25 -2.80 22.64
CA ARG A 84 -5.88 -4.13 22.58
C ARG A 84 -6.87 -4.24 21.42
N ALA A 85 -7.73 -3.24 21.26
CA ALA A 85 -8.69 -3.19 20.15
C ALA A 85 -7.99 -3.09 18.80
N MET A 86 -6.93 -2.26 18.68
CA MET A 86 -6.12 -2.19 17.47
C MET A 86 -5.41 -3.50 17.16
N THR A 87 -4.90 -4.20 18.18
CA THR A 87 -4.27 -5.53 18.03
C THR A 87 -5.26 -6.53 17.44
N ALA A 88 -6.48 -6.61 18.00
CA ALA A 88 -7.52 -7.50 17.51
C ALA A 88 -7.92 -7.19 16.06
N ASP A 89 -8.04 -5.90 15.71
CA ASP A 89 -8.35 -5.42 14.36
C ASP A 89 -7.28 -5.86 13.33
N ILE A 90 -6.00 -5.64 13.65
CA ILE A 90 -4.87 -6.03 12.80
C ILE A 90 -4.84 -7.55 12.59
N LEU A 91 -5.00 -8.33 13.67
CA LEU A 91 -4.98 -9.79 13.59
C LEU A 91 -6.17 -10.33 12.81
N ARG A 92 -7.36 -9.75 12.96
CA ARG A 92 -8.55 -10.10 12.19
C ARG A 92 -8.32 -9.89 10.69
N CYS A 93 -7.78 -8.73 10.31
CA CYS A 93 -7.48 -8.44 8.91
C CYS A 93 -6.41 -9.40 8.36
N ARG A 94 -5.34 -9.66 9.11
CA ARG A 94 -4.28 -10.62 8.73
C ARG A 94 -4.85 -12.02 8.46
N GLU A 95 -5.65 -12.53 9.38
CA GLU A 95 -6.24 -13.87 9.27
C GLU A 95 -7.17 -13.96 8.06
N SER A 96 -7.95 -12.91 7.78
CA SER A 96 -8.78 -12.84 6.57
C SER A 96 -7.93 -12.93 5.30
N LEU A 97 -6.87 -12.14 5.19
CA LEU A 97 -5.99 -12.17 4.01
C LEU A 97 -5.32 -13.55 3.84
N ARG A 98 -4.85 -14.16 4.96
CA ARG A 98 -4.28 -15.50 4.94
C ARG A 98 -5.29 -16.54 4.45
N ARG A 99 -6.51 -16.52 4.97
CA ARG A 99 -7.58 -17.45 4.59
C ARG A 99 -8.00 -17.29 3.13
N ILE A 100 -8.03 -16.05 2.61
CA ILE A 100 -8.47 -15.77 1.23
C ILE A 100 -7.40 -16.16 0.21
N ALA A 101 -6.15 -15.80 0.41
CA ALA A 101 -5.10 -15.90 -0.61
C ALA A 101 -3.94 -16.82 -0.21
N GLY A 102 -3.98 -17.45 0.97
CA GLY A 102 -2.89 -18.29 1.46
C GLY A 102 -1.60 -17.51 1.76
N VAL A 103 -1.66 -16.18 1.81
CA VAL A 103 -0.50 -15.31 2.01
C VAL A 103 -0.50 -14.74 3.40
N GLU A 104 0.56 -15.01 4.15
CA GLU A 104 0.78 -14.35 5.43
C GLU A 104 1.49 -13.01 5.22
N THR A 105 1.06 -11.98 5.95
CA THR A 105 1.69 -10.66 5.89
C THR A 105 1.88 -10.04 7.27
N HIS A 106 3.05 -9.44 7.47
CA HIS A 106 3.34 -8.61 8.63
C HIS A 106 3.43 -7.12 8.30
N LEU A 107 3.17 -6.74 7.04
CA LEU A 107 3.12 -5.33 6.64
C LEU A 107 1.83 -4.69 7.15
N PHE A 108 1.96 -3.57 7.85
CA PHE A 108 0.84 -2.80 8.36
C PHE A 108 1.01 -1.33 8.05
N ARG A 109 -0.03 -0.70 7.56
CA ARG A 109 -0.11 0.76 7.42
C ARG A 109 -1.32 1.26 8.20
N PRO A 110 -1.11 2.14 9.20
CA PRO A 110 -2.23 2.70 9.95
C PRO A 110 -3.04 3.67 9.08
N PRO A 111 -4.37 3.76 9.27
CA PRO A 111 -5.21 4.75 8.61
C PRO A 111 -4.65 6.17 8.77
N PHE A 112 -4.73 6.95 7.68
CA PHE A 112 -4.25 8.33 7.62
C PHE A 112 -2.74 8.50 7.90
N GLY A 113 -1.97 7.41 8.06
CA GLY A 113 -0.58 7.43 8.47
C GLY A 113 -0.36 7.87 9.93
N VAL A 114 -1.41 7.88 10.73
CA VAL A 114 -1.33 8.31 12.14
C VAL A 114 -0.64 7.23 12.98
N THR A 115 0.45 7.63 13.62
CA THR A 115 1.16 6.81 14.60
C THR A 115 1.12 7.49 15.97
N ASN A 116 0.80 6.71 16.99
CA ASN A 116 0.79 7.14 18.39
C ASN A 116 1.22 5.97 19.30
N PRO A 117 1.37 6.15 20.63
CA PRO A 117 1.79 5.08 21.51
C PRO A 117 0.91 3.82 21.47
N MET A 118 -0.41 3.97 21.26
CA MET A 118 -1.34 2.83 21.18
C MET A 118 -1.12 2.03 19.89
N VAL A 119 -0.95 2.70 18.74
CA VAL A 119 -0.57 2.07 17.48
C VAL A 119 0.78 1.37 17.62
N ALA A 120 1.77 2.02 18.25
CA ALA A 120 3.08 1.42 18.47
C ALA A 120 3.03 0.13 19.29
N GLN A 121 2.19 0.08 20.35
CA GLN A 121 1.97 -1.12 21.14
C GLN A 121 1.28 -2.22 20.33
N ALA A 122 0.26 -1.88 19.53
CA ALA A 122 -0.44 -2.85 18.68
C ALA A 122 0.51 -3.46 17.64
N VAL A 123 1.30 -2.63 16.96
CA VAL A 123 2.31 -3.07 16.00
C VAL A 123 3.33 -4.02 16.64
N LYS A 124 3.79 -3.72 17.87
CA LYS A 124 4.71 -4.60 18.61
C LYS A 124 4.04 -5.93 18.95
N ARG A 125 2.80 -5.92 19.48
CA ARG A 125 2.07 -7.14 19.87
C ARG A 125 1.76 -8.05 18.69
N THR A 126 1.50 -7.48 17.53
CA THR A 126 1.20 -8.23 16.29
C THR A 126 2.46 -8.58 15.50
N GLN A 127 3.66 -8.21 15.99
CA GLN A 127 4.93 -8.36 15.27
C GLN A 127 4.88 -7.77 13.86
N SER A 128 4.08 -6.72 13.65
CA SER A 128 3.93 -6.07 12.36
C SER A 128 5.09 -5.12 12.06
N ARG A 129 5.33 -4.90 10.77
CA ARG A 129 6.22 -3.85 10.25
C ARG A 129 5.38 -2.66 9.85
N CYS A 130 5.54 -1.52 10.53
CA CYS A 130 4.82 -0.29 10.20
C CYS A 130 5.44 0.34 8.94
N ILE A 131 4.63 0.47 7.89
CA ILE A 131 5.04 1.03 6.60
C ILE A 131 4.38 2.39 6.40
N GLY A 132 5.19 3.41 6.22
CA GLY A 132 4.72 4.75 5.84
C GLY A 132 5.01 5.04 4.37
N TRP A 133 5.12 6.32 4.06
CA TRP A 133 5.49 6.82 2.74
C TRP A 133 6.44 8.02 2.84
N SER A 134 7.17 8.28 1.79
CA SER A 134 8.02 9.47 1.63
C SER A 134 7.59 10.36 0.45
N VAL A 135 6.63 9.87 -0.36
CA VAL A 135 5.95 10.65 -1.39
C VAL A 135 4.45 10.47 -1.22
N ARG A 136 3.76 11.52 -0.78
CA ARG A 136 2.29 11.58 -0.72
C ARG A 136 1.77 12.16 -2.04
N SER A 137 0.94 11.40 -2.75
CA SER A 137 0.37 11.81 -4.05
C SER A 137 -0.65 12.94 -3.92
N PHE A 138 -1.52 12.88 -2.91
CA PHE A 138 -2.76 13.66 -2.80
C PHE A 138 -3.76 13.35 -3.92
N ASP A 139 -3.78 12.11 -4.40
CA ASP A 139 -4.70 11.60 -5.41
C ASP A 139 -6.15 11.53 -4.92
N THR A 140 -6.37 11.58 -3.61
CA THR A 140 -7.69 11.68 -2.97
C THR A 140 -8.34 13.05 -3.13
N LEU A 141 -7.61 14.09 -3.58
CA LEU A 141 -8.15 15.42 -3.81
C LEU A 141 -8.80 15.48 -5.20
N LEU A 142 -10.12 15.38 -5.25
CA LEU A 142 -10.90 15.27 -6.49
C LEU A 142 -10.76 16.47 -7.45
N HIS A 143 -10.47 17.66 -6.91
CA HIS A 143 -10.27 18.87 -7.71
C HIS A 143 -8.91 18.92 -8.45
N ARG A 144 -8.00 17.97 -8.21
CA ARG A 144 -6.70 17.90 -8.90
C ARG A 144 -6.78 16.98 -10.12
N SER A 145 -6.26 17.45 -11.26
CA SER A 145 -6.09 16.59 -12.42
C SER A 145 -5.05 15.48 -12.14
N ARG A 146 -5.22 14.35 -12.81
CA ARG A 146 -4.25 13.22 -12.66
C ARG A 146 -2.85 13.63 -13.12
N GLU A 147 -2.75 14.50 -14.10
CA GLU A 147 -1.48 15.07 -14.60
C GLU A 147 -0.78 15.89 -13.52
N ALA A 148 -1.50 16.77 -12.81
CA ALA A 148 -0.93 17.58 -11.73
C ALA A 148 -0.47 16.70 -10.55
N VAL A 149 -1.19 15.61 -10.27
CA VAL A 149 -0.81 14.63 -9.25
C VAL A 149 0.45 13.87 -9.68
N ALA A 150 0.52 13.39 -10.94
CA ALA A 150 1.69 12.69 -11.47
C ALA A 150 2.93 13.60 -11.48
N GLU A 151 2.80 14.83 -11.91
CA GLU A 151 3.88 15.84 -11.89
C GLU A 151 4.38 16.12 -10.47
N ARG A 152 3.47 16.21 -9.49
CA ARG A 152 3.84 16.31 -8.07
C ARG A 152 4.67 15.13 -7.61
N ILE A 153 4.28 13.90 -7.97
CA ILE A 153 5.03 12.69 -7.65
C ILE A 153 6.41 12.76 -8.31
N ALA A 154 6.47 13.08 -9.61
CA ALA A 154 7.70 13.17 -10.39
C ALA A 154 8.72 14.16 -9.81
N ARG A 155 8.26 15.32 -9.31
CA ARG A 155 9.13 16.30 -8.62
C ARG A 155 9.68 15.81 -7.27
N ARG A 156 9.08 14.78 -6.70
CA ARG A 156 9.45 14.25 -5.38
C ARG A 156 10.11 12.88 -5.45
N LEU A 157 10.36 12.36 -6.64
CA LEU A 157 11.11 11.10 -6.83
C LEU A 157 12.49 11.18 -6.17
N GLY A 158 13.04 10.05 -5.85
CA GLY A 158 14.38 9.90 -5.29
C GLY A 158 14.59 8.47 -4.77
N ASP A 159 15.83 8.14 -4.49
CA ASP A 159 16.28 6.80 -4.18
C ASP A 159 15.53 6.17 -3.01
N GLY A 160 15.04 4.96 -3.25
CA GLY A 160 14.38 4.13 -2.24
C GLY A 160 13.11 4.71 -1.64
N LYS A 161 12.41 5.58 -2.34
CA LYS A 161 11.17 6.20 -1.83
C LYS A 161 9.98 5.26 -1.93
N VAL A 162 9.08 5.40 -0.96
CA VAL A 162 7.76 4.77 -0.95
C VAL A 162 6.73 5.81 -1.39
N ILE A 163 5.98 5.49 -2.44
CA ILE A 163 4.96 6.36 -3.04
C ILE A 163 3.59 5.86 -2.60
N LEU A 164 2.79 6.75 -1.99
CA LEU A 164 1.41 6.49 -1.59
C LEU A 164 0.46 6.84 -2.74
N LEU A 165 -0.34 5.86 -3.13
CA LEU A 165 -1.46 5.94 -4.07
C LEU A 165 -2.67 5.24 -3.45
N HIS A 166 -3.83 5.36 -4.10
CA HIS A 166 -5.06 4.66 -3.73
C HIS A 166 -5.67 4.01 -4.97
N ASP A 167 -6.07 2.74 -4.85
CA ASP A 167 -6.64 1.96 -5.95
C ASP A 167 -8.18 1.92 -5.95
N ASP A 168 -8.81 2.66 -5.04
CA ASP A 168 -10.26 2.83 -4.95
C ASP A 168 -10.73 4.22 -5.44
N ARG A 169 -9.87 4.99 -6.12
CA ARG A 169 -10.20 6.35 -6.59
C ARG A 169 -10.50 6.37 -8.09
N PRO A 170 -11.47 7.18 -8.54
CA PRO A 170 -11.73 7.36 -9.96
C PRO A 170 -10.45 7.70 -10.74
N SER A 171 -10.23 7.03 -11.86
CA SER A 171 -9.04 7.21 -12.71
C SER A 171 -7.69 6.90 -12.04
N ALA A 172 -7.67 6.00 -11.05
CA ALA A 172 -6.42 5.51 -10.44
C ALA A 172 -5.51 4.83 -11.49
N ASP A 173 -6.10 4.09 -12.42
CA ASP A 173 -5.43 3.48 -13.58
C ASP A 173 -4.74 4.52 -14.47
N ARG A 174 -5.42 5.64 -14.80
CA ARG A 174 -4.83 6.75 -15.57
C ARG A 174 -3.67 7.40 -14.82
N LEU A 175 -3.84 7.65 -13.51
CA LEU A 175 -2.76 8.21 -12.69
C LEU A 175 -1.56 7.26 -12.67
N LEU A 176 -1.79 5.97 -12.45
CA LEU A 176 -0.73 4.97 -12.42
C LEU A 176 0.04 4.94 -13.74
N ARG A 177 -0.64 4.97 -14.90
CA ARG A 177 0.00 5.03 -16.20
C ARG A 177 0.95 6.21 -16.30
N LEU A 178 0.52 7.42 -15.93
CA LEU A 178 1.35 8.63 -15.95
C LEU A 178 2.58 8.50 -15.04
N VAL A 179 2.39 7.93 -13.85
CA VAL A 179 3.49 7.71 -12.89
C VAL A 179 4.50 6.70 -13.46
N LEU A 180 4.04 5.58 -14.03
CA LEU A 180 4.92 4.56 -14.61
C LEU A 180 5.71 5.09 -15.82
N ASP A 181 5.07 5.89 -16.68
CA ASP A 181 5.74 6.54 -17.82
C ASP A 181 6.82 7.51 -17.33
N ASP A 182 6.58 8.28 -16.27
CA ASP A 182 7.57 9.16 -15.65
C ASP A 182 8.72 8.40 -15.00
N LEU A 183 8.44 7.30 -14.30
CA LEU A 183 9.48 6.46 -13.70
C LEU A 183 10.40 5.89 -14.78
N LYS A 184 9.83 5.33 -15.85
CA LYS A 184 10.58 4.80 -16.99
C LYS A 184 11.45 5.87 -17.64
N ARG A 185 10.88 7.04 -17.98
CA ARG A 185 11.59 8.16 -18.60
C ARG A 185 12.78 8.65 -17.75
N ARG A 186 12.63 8.59 -16.42
CA ARG A 186 13.67 9.03 -15.47
C ARG A 186 14.61 7.92 -15.04
N GLY A 187 14.47 6.70 -15.55
CA GLY A 187 15.33 5.56 -15.23
C GLY A 187 15.18 5.07 -13.79
N TYR A 188 13.96 5.12 -13.22
CA TYR A 188 13.66 4.51 -11.92
C TYR A 188 13.12 3.10 -12.13
N GLY A 189 13.68 2.15 -11.37
CA GLY A 189 13.09 0.83 -11.18
C GLY A 189 12.00 0.84 -10.12
N THR A 190 11.21 -0.23 -10.08
CA THR A 190 10.18 -0.46 -9.07
C THR A 190 10.43 -1.72 -8.28
N ALA A 191 10.03 -1.74 -7.03
CA ALA A 191 10.08 -2.92 -6.16
C ALA A 191 8.85 -2.95 -5.25
N THR A 192 8.51 -4.12 -4.73
CA THR A 192 7.55 -4.20 -3.62
C THR A 192 8.18 -3.66 -2.33
N VAL A 193 7.36 -3.45 -1.30
CA VAL A 193 7.87 -3.02 0.01
C VAL A 193 8.81 -4.07 0.61
N CYS A 194 8.47 -5.36 0.48
CA CYS A 194 9.34 -6.43 0.98
C CYS A 194 10.70 -6.41 0.28
N GLU A 195 10.73 -6.27 -1.02
CA GLU A 195 11.97 -6.18 -1.79
C GLU A 195 12.77 -4.92 -1.45
N LEU A 196 12.11 -3.75 -1.40
CA LEU A 196 12.76 -2.48 -1.11
C LEU A 196 13.44 -2.47 0.26
N PHE A 197 12.82 -3.06 1.27
CA PHE A 197 13.35 -3.08 2.65
C PHE A 197 14.01 -4.40 3.02
N LYS A 198 14.12 -5.37 2.09
CA LYS A 198 14.66 -6.71 2.33
C LYS A 198 13.95 -7.40 3.52
N ILE A 199 12.63 -7.32 3.52
CA ILE A 199 11.76 -8.00 4.49
C ILE A 199 11.49 -9.40 3.96
N GLU A 200 11.88 -10.41 4.71
CA GLU A 200 11.51 -11.79 4.41
C GLU A 200 9.99 -11.94 4.51
N LYS A 201 9.43 -12.63 3.52
CA LYS A 201 8.01 -13.03 3.58
C LYS A 201 7.90 -14.22 4.52
N PRO A 202 6.88 -14.23 5.41
CA PRO A 202 6.66 -15.34 6.32
C PRO A 202 6.40 -16.66 5.58
#